data_dca5adc43a6b54c5185e154cbae8db35
#
_entry.id   dca5adc43a6b54c5185e154cbae8db35
#
_cell.length_a   1.000
_cell.length_b   1.000
_cell.length_c   1.000
_cell.angle_alpha   90.00
_cell.angle_beta   90.00
_cell.angle_gamma   90.00
#
_symmetry.space_group_name_H-M   'P 1'
#
loop_
_entity.id
_entity.type
_entity.pdbx_description
1 polymer ?
#
loop_
_entity_poly.entity_id
_entity_poly.type
_entity_poly.pdbx_seq_one_letter_code
_entity_poly.pdbx_strand_id
1 'polypeptide(L)'
;MNPAFSVIVFTTLSGAGYGLWCWLALRLALGGVTRADAGVWLAGLLLGGVLVTAGLLSSLGHLGKPRRAWRAFSQWRTSWLSREGVAAMLTFVPASLLLALLGARHLDLGGHGLGYLPAGWWTLAASLLAVGSLVTVACTAMIYASLKPIAAWCQPLVLPGYLGFALFTGGVLDQAVLALSGRTVPGTWAMLAMAAALVLLKLGYWRAIDTTPLPVSRGDALGLPTRETSVFERPHTEANYITREMAFVVARRHASALRIASVLLFAGLPL
;
A
#
# COMPACT_ATOMS: atom_id res chain seq x y z
N MET A 1 8.21 16.24 -14.14
CA MET A 1 7.35 15.86 -13.00
C MET A 1 8.27 15.35 -11.92
N ASN A 2 8.45 16.13 -10.86
CA ASN A 2 8.98 15.57 -9.63
C ASN A 2 8.10 14.37 -9.26
N PRO A 3 8.66 13.21 -8.84
CA PRO A 3 7.83 12.16 -8.25
C PRO A 3 7.03 12.86 -7.15
N ALA A 4 5.72 12.97 -7.37
CA ALA A 4 4.91 13.81 -6.51
C ALA A 4 5.05 13.21 -5.10
N PHE A 5 5.65 13.95 -4.19
CA PHE A 5 5.83 13.53 -2.80
C PHE A 5 4.52 13.02 -2.19
N SER A 6 3.41 13.60 -2.65
CA SER A 6 2.05 13.16 -2.34
C SER A 6 1.75 11.71 -2.72
N VAL A 7 2.34 11.17 -3.80
CA VAL A 7 2.17 9.76 -4.20
C VAL A 7 2.91 8.83 -3.24
N ILE A 8 4.12 9.21 -2.81
CA ILE A 8 4.91 8.43 -1.85
C ILE A 8 4.17 8.39 -0.51
N VAL A 9 3.71 9.54 -0.02
CA VAL A 9 2.93 9.65 1.22
C VAL A 9 1.64 8.85 1.11
N PHE A 10 0.93 8.94 -0.02
CA PHE A 10 -0.29 8.18 -0.26
C PHE A 10 -0.04 6.67 -0.15
N THR A 11 0.88 6.13 -0.93
CA THR A 11 1.10 4.67 -0.99
C THR A 11 1.66 4.10 0.33
N THR A 12 2.52 4.85 1.02
CA THR A 12 3.09 4.43 2.30
C THR A 12 2.06 4.45 3.44
N LEU A 13 1.38 5.58 3.64
CA LEU A 13 0.44 5.72 4.75
C LEU A 13 -0.80 4.85 4.56
N SER A 14 -1.42 4.88 3.37
CA SER A 14 -2.59 4.04 3.12
C SER A 14 -2.26 2.55 3.17
N GLY A 15 -1.10 2.14 2.61
CA GLY A 15 -0.63 0.75 2.68
C GLY A 15 -0.42 0.28 4.12
N ALA A 16 0.25 1.08 4.95
CA ALA A 16 0.46 0.78 6.37
C ALA A 16 -0.87 0.71 7.15
N GLY A 17 -1.79 1.64 6.89
CA GLY A 17 -3.10 1.67 7.53
C GLY A 17 -3.98 0.48 7.14
N TYR A 18 -4.06 0.13 5.85
CA TYR A 18 -4.78 -1.07 5.40
C TYR A 18 -4.15 -2.35 5.93
N GLY A 19 -2.82 -2.44 5.97
CA GLY A 19 -2.13 -3.55 6.58
C GLY A 19 -2.43 -3.71 8.07
N LEU A 20 -2.45 -2.61 8.82
CA LEU A 20 -2.86 -2.60 10.24
C LEU A 20 -4.30 -3.08 10.39
N TRP A 21 -5.24 -2.62 9.55
CA TRP A 21 -6.62 -3.10 9.55
C TRP A 21 -6.73 -4.60 9.26
N CYS A 22 -5.88 -5.17 8.40
CA CYS A 22 -5.84 -6.62 8.17
C CYS A 22 -5.45 -7.39 9.43
N TRP A 23 -4.42 -6.96 10.16
CA TRP A 23 -3.98 -7.62 11.40
C TRP A 23 -5.02 -7.50 12.51
N LEU A 24 -5.60 -6.32 12.69
CA LEU A 24 -6.69 -6.11 13.64
C LEU A 24 -7.91 -6.97 13.30
N ALA A 25 -8.28 -7.04 12.02
CA ALA A 25 -9.38 -7.87 11.57
C ALA A 25 -9.13 -9.36 11.88
N LEU A 26 -7.90 -9.84 11.66
CA LEU A 26 -7.51 -11.21 12.01
C LEU A 26 -7.66 -11.48 13.52
N ARG A 27 -7.19 -10.55 14.36
CA ARG A 27 -7.32 -10.67 15.82
C ARG A 27 -8.76 -10.66 16.28
N LEU A 28 -9.58 -9.76 15.72
CA LEU A 28 -11.01 -9.67 16.05
C LEU A 28 -11.79 -10.92 15.61
N ALA A 29 -11.41 -11.51 14.47
CA ALA A 29 -12.05 -12.70 13.96
C ALA A 29 -11.69 -13.99 14.75
N LEU A 30 -10.45 -14.10 15.23
CA LEU A 30 -9.93 -15.31 15.88
C LEU A 30 -9.98 -15.26 17.41
N GLY A 31 -9.77 -14.09 18.01
CA GLY A 31 -9.56 -13.97 19.45
C GLY A 31 -10.79 -13.54 20.26
N GLY A 32 -11.85 -13.11 19.59
CA GLY A 32 -12.98 -12.45 20.26
C GLY A 32 -12.59 -11.09 20.87
N VAL A 33 -13.56 -10.38 21.40
CA VAL A 33 -13.36 -9.04 22.00
C VAL A 33 -13.79 -9.04 23.45
N THR A 34 -12.84 -8.93 24.37
CA THR A 34 -13.16 -8.63 25.76
C THR A 34 -13.30 -7.12 25.94
N ARG A 35 -13.94 -6.69 27.02
CA ARG A 35 -14.02 -5.25 27.36
C ARG A 35 -12.62 -4.65 27.61
N ALA A 36 -11.74 -5.41 28.26
CA ALA A 36 -10.38 -4.99 28.53
C ALA A 36 -9.54 -4.79 27.24
N ASP A 37 -9.87 -5.52 26.17
CA ASP A 37 -9.19 -5.44 24.89
C ASP A 37 -9.76 -4.35 23.97
N ALA A 38 -11.04 -4.01 24.15
CA ALA A 38 -11.76 -3.14 23.24
C ALA A 38 -11.08 -1.79 23.02
N GLY A 39 -10.49 -1.19 24.08
CA GLY A 39 -9.76 0.07 23.97
C GLY A 39 -8.49 -0.02 23.11
N VAL A 40 -7.75 -1.13 23.20
CA VAL A 40 -6.53 -1.36 22.40
C VAL A 40 -6.88 -1.53 20.93
N TRP A 41 -7.91 -2.35 20.64
CA TRP A 41 -8.36 -2.55 19.26
C TRP A 41 -8.98 -1.29 18.66
N LEU A 42 -9.68 -0.50 19.49
CA LEU A 42 -10.20 0.80 19.09
C LEU A 42 -9.08 1.77 18.69
N ALA A 43 -8.03 1.86 19.51
CA ALA A 43 -6.88 2.72 19.22
C ALA A 43 -6.17 2.29 17.91
N GLY A 44 -5.96 0.98 17.72
CA GLY A 44 -5.39 0.46 16.47
C GLY A 44 -6.28 0.73 15.25
N LEU A 45 -7.60 0.57 15.38
CA LEU A 45 -8.54 0.84 14.30
C LEU A 45 -8.57 2.34 13.92
N LEU A 46 -8.52 3.23 14.93
CA LEU A 46 -8.41 4.67 14.73
C LEU A 46 -7.09 5.06 14.06
N LEU A 47 -5.97 4.51 14.53
CA LEU A 47 -4.66 4.74 13.93
C LEU A 47 -4.67 4.34 12.44
N GLY A 48 -5.16 3.12 12.13
CA GLY A 48 -5.32 2.68 10.74
C GLY A 48 -6.19 3.63 9.93
N GLY A 49 -7.32 4.09 10.50
CA GLY A 49 -8.21 5.06 9.87
C GLY A 49 -7.54 6.41 9.58
N VAL A 50 -6.76 6.93 10.51
CA VAL A 50 -5.98 8.16 10.32
C VAL A 50 -4.96 7.98 9.20
N LEU A 51 -4.21 6.87 9.20
CA LEU A 51 -3.19 6.59 8.18
C LEU A 51 -3.82 6.44 6.78
N VAL A 52 -4.91 5.67 6.67
CA VAL A 52 -5.64 5.49 5.40
C VAL A 52 -6.18 6.83 4.91
N THR A 53 -6.85 7.58 5.77
CA THR A 53 -7.45 8.88 5.41
C THR A 53 -6.38 9.89 5.00
N ALA A 54 -5.30 10.01 5.78
CA ALA A 54 -4.20 10.91 5.46
C ALA A 54 -3.53 10.52 4.13
N GLY A 55 -3.32 9.23 3.89
CA GLY A 55 -2.81 8.71 2.63
C GLY A 55 -3.72 9.07 1.46
N LEU A 56 -5.01 8.75 1.54
CA LEU A 56 -5.99 9.06 0.50
C LEU A 56 -6.12 10.56 0.24
N LEU A 57 -6.15 11.40 1.29
CA LEU A 57 -6.19 12.86 1.13
C LEU A 57 -4.92 13.40 0.49
N SER A 58 -3.75 12.84 0.80
CA SER A 58 -2.50 13.26 0.15
C SER A 58 -2.53 13.01 -1.36
N SER A 59 -3.27 12.01 -1.83
CA SER A 59 -3.43 11.73 -3.26
C SER A 59 -4.08 12.89 -4.02
N LEU A 60 -4.88 13.71 -3.34
CA LEU A 60 -5.47 14.90 -3.95
C LEU A 60 -4.43 15.96 -4.33
N GLY A 61 -3.26 15.96 -3.68
CA GLY A 61 -2.18 16.92 -3.90
C GLY A 61 -1.50 16.83 -5.27
N HIS A 62 -1.66 15.72 -5.99
CA HIS A 62 -1.14 15.58 -7.36
C HIS A 62 -2.24 15.63 -8.44
N LEU A 63 -3.49 15.85 -8.06
CA LEU A 63 -4.58 16.03 -9.00
C LEU A 63 -4.62 17.47 -9.53
N GLY A 64 -4.56 17.65 -10.85
CA GLY A 64 -4.67 18.97 -11.47
C GLY A 64 -5.99 19.70 -11.18
N LYS A 65 -7.07 18.95 -10.88
CA LYS A 65 -8.40 19.50 -10.55
C LYS A 65 -9.05 18.70 -9.42
N PRO A 66 -8.61 18.84 -8.15
CA PRO A 66 -9.07 18.00 -7.04
C PRO A 66 -10.59 18.08 -6.78
N ARG A 67 -11.23 19.21 -7.08
CA ARG A 67 -12.71 19.37 -6.98
C ARG A 67 -13.50 18.43 -7.89
N ARG A 68 -12.84 17.81 -8.89
CA ARG A 68 -13.44 16.83 -9.81
C ARG A 68 -13.07 15.38 -9.48
N ALA A 69 -12.41 15.13 -8.35
CA ALA A 69 -11.95 13.79 -7.95
C ALA A 69 -13.10 12.77 -7.89
N TRP A 70 -14.32 13.20 -7.53
CA TRP A 70 -15.52 12.35 -7.52
C TRP A 70 -15.80 11.66 -8.87
N ARG A 71 -15.35 12.23 -9.99
CA ARG A 71 -15.49 11.63 -11.31
C ARG A 71 -14.67 10.35 -11.47
N ALA A 72 -13.65 10.17 -10.63
CA ALA A 72 -12.86 8.94 -10.63
C ALA A 72 -13.73 7.71 -10.35
N PHE A 73 -14.83 7.82 -9.61
CA PHE A 73 -15.72 6.70 -9.31
C PHE A 73 -16.54 6.21 -10.52
N SER A 74 -16.74 7.02 -11.55
CA SER A 74 -17.60 6.69 -12.69
C SER A 74 -17.05 5.59 -13.60
N GLN A 75 -15.72 5.37 -13.61
CA GLN A 75 -15.03 4.44 -14.53
C GLN A 75 -14.57 3.13 -13.86
N TRP A 76 -15.26 2.70 -12.79
CA TRP A 76 -14.85 1.54 -11.99
C TRP A 76 -14.73 0.22 -12.77
N ARG A 77 -15.43 0.08 -13.91
CA ARG A 77 -15.36 -1.11 -14.76
C ARG A 77 -14.07 -1.20 -15.57
N THR A 78 -13.45 -0.08 -15.92
CA THR A 78 -12.32 -0.02 -16.85
C THR A 78 -11.03 0.54 -16.26
N SER A 79 -11.11 1.32 -15.18
CA SER A 79 -9.96 2.01 -14.58
C SER A 79 -9.61 1.45 -13.20
N TRP A 80 -8.37 1.06 -13.00
CA TRP A 80 -7.86 0.61 -11.70
C TRP A 80 -7.90 1.72 -10.64
N LEU A 81 -7.65 2.98 -11.03
CA LEU A 81 -7.80 4.13 -10.15
C LEU A 81 -9.24 4.27 -9.62
N SER A 82 -10.22 4.07 -10.51
CA SER A 82 -11.64 4.06 -10.12
C SER A 82 -11.99 2.91 -9.18
N ARG A 83 -11.47 1.72 -9.46
CA ARG A 83 -11.66 0.53 -8.60
C ARG A 83 -11.09 0.75 -7.22
N GLU A 84 -9.90 1.33 -7.14
CA GLU A 84 -9.27 1.70 -5.87
C GLU A 84 -10.16 2.64 -5.06
N GLY A 85 -10.65 3.72 -5.69
CA GLY A 85 -11.53 4.68 -5.00
C GLY A 85 -12.83 4.04 -4.49
N VAL A 86 -13.49 3.19 -5.31
CA VAL A 86 -14.68 2.44 -4.89
C VAL A 86 -14.36 1.47 -3.76
N ALA A 87 -13.29 0.68 -3.89
CA ALA A 87 -12.86 -0.27 -2.86
C ALA A 87 -12.53 0.44 -1.54
N ALA A 88 -11.81 1.57 -1.61
CA ALA A 88 -11.50 2.39 -0.44
C ALA A 88 -12.78 2.82 0.29
N MET A 89 -13.74 3.40 -0.42
CA MET A 89 -15.01 3.83 0.18
C MET A 89 -15.79 2.68 0.79
N LEU A 90 -15.86 1.54 0.11
CA LEU A 90 -16.54 0.35 0.62
C LEU A 90 -15.84 -0.22 1.87
N THR A 91 -14.52 -0.12 1.96
CA THR A 91 -13.75 -0.60 3.11
C THR A 91 -14.00 0.23 4.38
N PHE A 92 -14.33 1.52 4.23
CA PHE A 92 -14.72 2.34 5.39
C PHE A 92 -16.05 1.89 6.03
N VAL A 93 -16.92 1.18 5.32
CA VAL A 93 -18.18 0.68 5.89
C VAL A 93 -17.94 -0.31 7.04
N PRO A 94 -17.24 -1.45 6.83
CA PRO A 94 -16.92 -2.35 7.94
C PRO A 94 -15.99 -1.70 8.98
N ALA A 95 -15.09 -0.78 8.57
CA ALA A 95 -14.24 -0.06 9.52
C ALA A 95 -15.08 0.80 10.47
N SER A 96 -16.05 1.57 9.96
CA SER A 96 -16.95 2.39 10.78
C SER A 96 -17.86 1.56 11.67
N LEU A 97 -18.34 0.40 11.16
CA LEU A 97 -19.11 -0.53 11.97
C LEU A 97 -18.28 -1.07 13.14
N LEU A 98 -17.06 -1.55 12.88
CA LEU A 98 -16.17 -2.04 13.95
C LEU A 98 -15.78 -0.92 14.92
N LEU A 99 -15.61 0.31 14.44
CA LEU A 99 -15.36 1.47 15.28
C LEU A 99 -16.51 1.72 16.26
N ALA A 100 -17.75 1.66 15.77
CA ALA A 100 -18.94 1.81 16.61
C ALA A 100 -19.09 0.67 17.61
N LEU A 101 -18.85 -0.59 17.17
CA LEU A 101 -18.93 -1.76 18.03
C LEU A 101 -17.87 -1.76 19.15
N LEU A 102 -16.61 -1.45 18.80
CA LEU A 102 -15.51 -1.36 19.76
C LEU A 102 -15.69 -0.18 20.72
N GLY A 103 -16.16 0.97 20.21
CA GLY A 103 -16.47 2.12 21.04
C GLY A 103 -17.59 1.85 22.04
N ALA A 104 -18.68 1.23 21.60
CA ALA A 104 -19.78 0.82 22.49
C ALA A 104 -19.33 -0.20 23.55
N ARG A 105 -18.48 -1.16 23.16
CA ARG A 105 -17.89 -2.16 24.07
C ARG A 105 -16.95 -1.52 25.09
N HIS A 106 -16.11 -0.60 24.66
CA HIS A 106 -15.14 0.10 25.51
C HIS A 106 -15.83 0.99 26.54
N LEU A 107 -16.84 1.76 26.12
CA LEU A 107 -17.57 2.70 26.95
C LEU A 107 -18.71 2.04 27.76
N ASP A 108 -18.94 0.75 27.57
CA ASP A 108 -20.05 -0.01 28.21
C ASP A 108 -21.42 0.64 28.00
N LEU A 109 -21.64 1.16 26.80
CA LEU A 109 -22.91 1.81 26.47
C LEU A 109 -24.04 0.78 26.38
N GLY A 110 -24.71 0.60 27.49
CA GLY A 110 -25.93 -0.22 27.63
C GLY A 110 -25.69 -1.73 27.60
N GLY A 111 -25.92 -2.44 28.70
CA GLY A 111 -25.66 -3.86 28.90
C GLY A 111 -26.29 -4.85 27.89
N HIS A 112 -27.11 -4.39 26.94
CA HIS A 112 -27.69 -5.17 25.83
C HIS A 112 -27.57 -4.44 24.47
N GLY A 113 -26.65 -3.46 24.35
CA GLY A 113 -26.48 -2.63 23.16
C GLY A 113 -25.58 -3.23 22.06
N LEU A 114 -25.22 -2.40 21.07
CA LEU A 114 -24.40 -2.76 19.90
C LEU A 114 -23.09 -3.51 20.25
N GLY A 115 -22.44 -3.17 21.39
CA GLY A 115 -21.20 -3.83 21.83
C GLY A 115 -21.35 -5.31 22.22
N TYR A 116 -22.56 -5.82 22.30
CA TYR A 116 -22.88 -7.22 22.70
C TYR A 116 -23.46 -8.05 21.56
N LEU A 117 -23.28 -7.61 20.32
CA LEU A 117 -23.69 -8.40 19.15
C LEU A 117 -23.05 -9.80 19.16
N PRO A 118 -23.74 -10.83 18.62
CA PRO A 118 -23.20 -12.16 18.46
C PRO A 118 -21.86 -12.18 17.75
N ALA A 119 -20.98 -13.11 18.11
CA ALA A 119 -19.62 -13.24 17.56
C ALA A 119 -19.61 -13.26 16.02
N GLY A 120 -20.61 -13.83 15.37
CA GLY A 120 -20.71 -13.88 13.91
C GLY A 120 -20.70 -12.50 13.23
N TRP A 121 -21.29 -11.48 13.85
CA TRP A 121 -21.27 -10.11 13.31
C TRP A 121 -19.88 -9.47 13.38
N TRP A 122 -19.15 -9.74 14.45
CA TRP A 122 -17.77 -9.31 14.61
C TRP A 122 -16.86 -9.95 13.56
N THR A 123 -16.98 -11.27 13.40
CA THR A 123 -16.21 -12.04 12.41
C THR A 123 -16.55 -11.57 10.98
N LEU A 124 -17.83 -11.35 10.67
CA LEU A 124 -18.24 -10.86 9.36
C LEU A 124 -17.66 -9.46 9.07
N ALA A 125 -17.83 -8.52 9.98
CA ALA A 125 -17.31 -7.16 9.81
C ALA A 125 -15.78 -7.14 9.70
N ALA A 126 -15.09 -7.94 10.53
CA ALA A 126 -13.64 -8.08 10.46
C ALA A 126 -13.18 -8.70 9.13
N SER A 127 -13.84 -9.74 8.65
CA SER A 127 -13.52 -10.35 7.36
C SER A 127 -13.74 -9.40 6.19
N LEU A 128 -14.82 -8.63 6.20
CA LEU A 128 -15.09 -7.60 5.19
C LEU A 128 -14.05 -6.49 5.24
N LEU A 129 -13.58 -6.08 6.43
CA LEU A 129 -12.51 -5.11 6.59
C LEU A 129 -11.20 -5.63 6.00
N ALA A 130 -10.81 -6.86 6.31
CA ALA A 130 -9.59 -7.47 5.80
C ALA A 130 -9.62 -7.60 4.27
N VAL A 131 -10.70 -8.17 3.71
CA VAL A 131 -10.86 -8.33 2.26
C VAL A 131 -10.88 -6.98 1.56
N GLY A 132 -11.64 -6.00 2.06
CA GLY A 132 -11.70 -4.65 1.50
C GLY A 132 -10.33 -3.98 1.49
N SER A 133 -9.58 -4.10 2.59
CA SER A 133 -8.21 -3.57 2.71
C SER A 133 -7.27 -4.18 1.68
N LEU A 134 -7.25 -5.51 1.55
CA LEU A 134 -6.40 -6.21 0.57
C LEU A 134 -6.79 -5.87 -0.87
N VAL A 135 -8.10 -5.81 -1.16
CA VAL A 135 -8.60 -5.42 -2.49
C VAL A 135 -8.19 -3.99 -2.83
N THR A 136 -8.29 -3.05 -1.88
CA THR A 136 -7.88 -1.67 -2.12
C THR A 136 -6.39 -1.58 -2.43
N VAL A 137 -5.53 -2.21 -1.62
CA VAL A 137 -4.07 -2.25 -1.86
C VAL A 137 -3.76 -2.93 -3.21
N ALA A 138 -4.47 -4.00 -3.55
CA ALA A 138 -4.32 -4.65 -4.86
C ALA A 138 -4.70 -3.73 -6.02
N CYS A 139 -5.79 -2.96 -5.89
CA CYS A 139 -6.17 -1.96 -6.89
C CYS A 139 -5.09 -0.87 -7.04
N THR A 140 -4.54 -0.37 -5.92
CA THR A 140 -3.40 0.57 -5.94
C THR A 140 -2.20 -0.01 -6.70
N ALA A 141 -1.82 -1.24 -6.40
CA ALA A 141 -0.73 -1.92 -7.11
C ALA A 141 -1.00 -2.04 -8.61
N MET A 142 -2.24 -2.37 -8.99
CA MET A 142 -2.64 -2.56 -10.39
C MET A 142 -2.69 -1.26 -11.18
N ILE A 143 -2.85 -0.09 -10.53
CA ILE A 143 -2.68 1.21 -11.22
C ILE A 143 -1.30 1.27 -11.88
N TYR A 144 -0.26 0.88 -11.14
CA TYR A 144 1.12 0.89 -11.65
C TYR A 144 1.41 -0.32 -12.54
N ALA A 145 1.04 -1.53 -12.11
CA ALA A 145 1.32 -2.76 -12.84
C ALA A 145 0.67 -2.82 -14.23
N SER A 146 -0.40 -2.06 -14.47
CA SER A 146 -1.06 -1.97 -15.77
C SER A 146 -0.39 -0.99 -16.76
N LEU A 147 0.59 -0.19 -16.32
CA LEU A 147 1.25 0.83 -17.12
C LEU A 147 2.37 0.24 -17.98
N LYS A 148 2.02 -0.31 -19.12
CA LYS A 148 2.94 -0.95 -20.08
C LYS A 148 4.19 -0.12 -20.45
N PRO A 149 4.11 1.23 -20.60
CA PRO A 149 5.28 2.03 -20.99
C PRO A 149 6.41 2.04 -19.94
N ILE A 150 6.13 1.70 -18.69
CA ILE A 150 7.10 1.75 -17.59
C ILE A 150 7.45 0.32 -17.19
N ALA A 151 8.50 -0.23 -17.78
CA ALA A 151 8.93 -1.62 -17.56
C ALA A 151 9.15 -1.97 -16.06
N ALA A 152 9.63 -1.01 -15.27
CA ALA A 152 9.80 -1.21 -13.83
C ALA A 152 8.48 -1.41 -13.07
N TRP A 153 7.38 -0.89 -13.58
CA TRP A 153 6.05 -1.02 -12.96
C TRP A 153 5.26 -2.18 -13.55
N CYS A 154 5.36 -2.36 -14.88
CA CYS A 154 4.63 -3.41 -15.60
C CYS A 154 5.30 -4.76 -15.44
N GLN A 155 5.25 -5.31 -14.22
CA GLN A 155 5.79 -6.64 -13.94
C GLN A 155 5.07 -7.38 -12.81
N PRO A 156 5.15 -8.74 -12.79
CA PRO A 156 4.38 -9.57 -11.85
C PRO A 156 4.66 -9.34 -10.37
N LEU A 157 5.87 -8.91 -10.00
CA LEU A 157 6.28 -8.74 -8.60
C LEU A 157 5.76 -7.44 -7.96
N VAL A 158 5.12 -6.56 -8.73
CA VAL A 158 4.55 -5.30 -8.21
C VAL A 158 3.37 -5.58 -7.27
N LEU A 159 2.42 -6.40 -7.69
CA LEU A 159 1.26 -6.75 -6.87
C LEU A 159 1.64 -7.44 -5.54
N PRO A 160 2.42 -8.55 -5.54
CA PRO A 160 2.83 -9.16 -4.28
C PRO A 160 3.73 -8.26 -3.43
N GLY A 161 4.49 -7.35 -4.05
CA GLY A 161 5.27 -6.34 -3.34
C GLY A 161 4.39 -5.37 -2.55
N TYR A 162 3.36 -4.79 -3.18
CA TYR A 162 2.43 -3.88 -2.50
C TYR A 162 1.70 -4.56 -1.35
N LEU A 163 1.14 -5.76 -1.58
CA LEU A 163 0.46 -6.54 -0.54
C LEU A 163 1.41 -6.93 0.60
N GLY A 164 2.60 -7.42 0.26
CA GLY A 164 3.59 -7.83 1.26
C GLY A 164 4.07 -6.66 2.11
N PHE A 165 4.41 -5.51 1.51
CA PHE A 165 4.82 -4.33 2.27
C PHE A 165 3.68 -3.75 3.11
N ALA A 166 2.43 -3.72 2.61
CA ALA A 166 1.29 -3.29 3.39
C ALA A 166 1.09 -4.18 4.64
N LEU A 167 1.09 -5.50 4.47
CA LEU A 167 0.97 -6.45 5.58
C LEU A 167 2.14 -6.35 6.56
N PHE A 168 3.36 -6.20 6.07
CA PHE A 168 4.54 -6.07 6.92
C PHE A 168 4.51 -4.79 7.76
N THR A 169 4.32 -3.62 7.14
CA THR A 169 4.26 -2.34 7.84
C THR A 169 3.07 -2.27 8.80
N GLY A 170 1.92 -2.80 8.37
CA GLY A 170 0.75 -2.95 9.24
C GLY A 170 0.99 -3.89 10.42
N GLY A 171 1.72 -4.98 10.22
CA GLY A 171 2.10 -5.91 11.29
C GLY A 171 3.05 -5.29 12.31
N VAL A 172 4.03 -4.50 11.85
CA VAL A 172 4.92 -3.74 12.74
C VAL A 172 4.12 -2.73 13.57
N LEU A 173 3.16 -2.03 12.95
CA LEU A 173 2.27 -1.11 13.67
C LEU A 173 1.36 -1.83 14.67
N ASP A 174 0.82 -2.99 14.31
CA ASP A 174 0.01 -3.82 15.21
C ASP A 174 0.83 -4.25 16.43
N GLN A 175 2.07 -4.70 16.23
CA GLN A 175 2.98 -5.03 17.33
C GLN A 175 3.30 -3.81 18.20
N ALA A 176 3.51 -2.64 17.60
CA ALA A 176 3.73 -1.41 18.34
C ALA A 176 2.52 -1.01 19.20
N VAL A 177 1.30 -1.13 18.68
CA VAL A 177 0.06 -0.87 19.43
C VAL A 177 -0.06 -1.83 20.64
N LEU A 178 0.27 -3.11 20.46
CA LEU A 178 0.26 -4.10 21.55
C LEU A 178 1.32 -3.77 22.60
N ALA A 179 2.56 -3.51 22.19
CA ALA A 179 3.67 -3.18 23.09
C ALA A 179 3.38 -1.93 23.93
N LEU A 180 2.91 -0.85 23.28
CA LEU A 180 2.53 0.39 23.96
C LEU A 180 1.36 0.21 24.93
N SER A 181 0.52 -0.80 24.71
CA SER A 181 -0.59 -1.16 25.58
C SER A 181 -0.18 -2.15 26.69
N GLY A 182 1.10 -2.45 26.86
CA GLY A 182 1.63 -3.37 27.86
C GLY A 182 1.23 -4.84 27.62
N ARG A 183 0.88 -5.21 26.38
CA ARG A 183 0.48 -6.57 26.04
C ARG A 183 1.64 -7.37 25.45
N THR A 184 1.55 -8.68 25.56
CA THR A 184 2.47 -9.59 24.89
C THR A 184 2.37 -9.41 23.37
N VAL A 185 3.53 -9.36 22.71
CA VAL A 185 3.65 -9.19 21.27
C VAL A 185 3.88 -10.55 20.62
N PRO A 186 2.81 -11.23 20.16
CA PRO A 186 2.96 -12.52 19.49
C PRO A 186 3.42 -12.31 18.04
N GLY A 187 4.12 -13.28 17.50
CA GLY A 187 4.39 -13.34 16.07
C GLY A 187 5.64 -12.60 15.60
N THR A 188 6.58 -12.27 16.48
CA THR A 188 7.87 -11.67 16.12
C THR A 188 8.60 -12.50 15.06
N TRP A 189 8.62 -13.83 15.19
CA TRP A 189 9.19 -14.72 14.19
C TRP A 189 8.50 -14.64 12.84
N ALA A 190 7.18 -14.43 12.83
CA ALA A 190 6.43 -14.25 11.60
C ALA A 190 6.80 -12.93 10.90
N MET A 191 7.05 -11.86 11.66
CA MET A 191 7.54 -10.58 11.10
C MET A 191 8.95 -10.72 10.54
N LEU A 192 9.86 -11.43 11.24
CA LEU A 192 11.19 -11.75 10.74
C LEU A 192 11.13 -12.54 9.42
N ALA A 193 10.30 -13.58 9.37
CA ALA A 193 10.10 -14.38 8.15
C ALA A 193 9.52 -13.53 7.01
N MET A 194 8.56 -12.65 7.32
CA MET A 194 7.98 -11.74 6.32
C MET A 194 9.00 -10.71 5.82
N ALA A 195 9.83 -10.15 6.70
CA ALA A 195 10.93 -9.26 6.30
C ALA A 195 11.91 -9.98 5.36
N ALA A 196 12.32 -11.20 5.70
CA ALA A 196 13.20 -12.00 4.85
C ALA A 196 12.56 -12.31 3.48
N ALA A 197 11.28 -12.67 3.45
CA ALA A 197 10.54 -12.90 2.21
C ALA A 197 10.46 -11.62 1.36
N LEU A 198 10.25 -10.45 1.98
CA LEU A 198 10.24 -9.17 1.27
C LEU A 198 11.61 -8.77 0.74
N VAL A 199 12.70 -9.08 1.46
CA VAL A 199 14.07 -8.90 0.94
C VAL A 199 14.25 -9.74 -0.32
N LEU A 200 13.90 -11.03 -0.29
CA LEU A 200 13.99 -11.92 -1.45
C LEU A 200 13.13 -11.41 -2.62
N LEU A 201 11.91 -10.97 -2.33
CA LEU A 201 11.01 -10.38 -3.33
C LEU A 201 11.63 -9.14 -3.97
N LYS A 202 12.22 -8.23 -3.16
CA LYS A 202 12.88 -7.01 -3.67
C LYS A 202 14.12 -7.33 -4.50
N LEU A 203 14.91 -8.30 -4.09
CA LEU A 203 16.06 -8.75 -4.88
C LEU A 203 15.62 -9.33 -6.22
N GLY A 204 14.58 -10.17 -6.22
CA GLY A 204 13.96 -10.70 -7.44
C GLY A 204 13.41 -9.59 -8.34
N TYR A 205 12.71 -8.59 -7.73
CA TYR A 205 12.21 -7.44 -8.45
C TYR A 205 13.32 -6.62 -9.11
N TRP A 206 14.38 -6.28 -8.38
CA TRP A 206 15.51 -5.52 -8.94
C TRP A 206 16.22 -6.31 -10.03
N ARG A 207 16.44 -7.62 -9.83
CA ARG A 207 17.01 -8.48 -10.88
C ARG A 207 16.13 -8.44 -12.13
N ALA A 208 14.81 -8.57 -11.98
CA ALA A 208 13.89 -8.55 -13.12
C ALA A 208 13.98 -7.24 -13.91
N ILE A 209 13.95 -6.08 -13.23
CA ILE A 209 14.02 -4.78 -13.94
C ILE A 209 15.40 -4.50 -14.55
N ASP A 210 16.47 -5.05 -13.97
CA ASP A 210 17.83 -4.85 -14.48
C ASP A 210 18.14 -5.76 -15.68
N THR A 211 17.48 -6.93 -15.79
CA THR A 211 17.79 -7.94 -16.80
C THR A 211 16.72 -8.08 -17.90
N THR A 212 15.49 -7.62 -17.66
CA THR A 212 14.43 -7.73 -18.67
C THR A 212 14.65 -6.71 -19.79
N PRO A 213 14.82 -7.14 -21.03
CA PRO A 213 14.94 -6.22 -22.16
C PRO A 213 13.64 -5.44 -22.36
N LEU A 214 13.76 -4.24 -22.91
CA LEU A 214 12.56 -3.49 -23.31
C LEU A 214 11.77 -4.28 -24.35
N PRO A 215 10.43 -4.29 -24.27
CA PRO A 215 9.57 -5.09 -25.14
C PRO A 215 9.61 -4.62 -26.61
N VAL A 216 10.11 -3.43 -26.85
CA VAL A 216 10.19 -2.82 -28.19
C VAL A 216 11.57 -2.19 -28.36
N SER A 217 12.27 -2.57 -29.43
CA SER A 217 13.52 -1.93 -29.82
C SER A 217 13.28 -0.58 -30.53
N ARG A 218 14.34 0.20 -30.69
CA ARG A 218 14.26 1.42 -31.50
C ARG A 218 13.94 1.11 -32.97
N GLY A 219 14.47 0.01 -33.48
CA GLY A 219 14.18 -0.48 -34.81
C GLY A 219 12.70 -0.81 -35.00
N ASP A 220 12.09 -1.47 -34.02
CA ASP A 220 10.65 -1.78 -34.05
C ASP A 220 9.81 -0.50 -34.10
N ALA A 221 10.17 0.51 -33.28
CA ALA A 221 9.47 1.78 -33.25
C ALA A 221 9.54 2.57 -34.57
N LEU A 222 10.59 2.32 -35.37
CA LEU A 222 10.79 2.92 -36.69
C LEU A 222 10.30 2.05 -37.86
N GLY A 223 9.71 0.87 -37.56
CA GLY A 223 9.32 -0.11 -38.58
C GLY A 223 10.52 -0.79 -39.25
N LEU A 224 11.70 -0.80 -38.62
CA LEU A 224 12.95 -1.40 -39.09
C LEU A 224 13.47 -2.43 -38.09
N PRO A 225 12.71 -3.49 -37.78
CA PRO A 225 13.03 -4.41 -36.67
C PRO A 225 14.35 -5.16 -36.84
N THR A 226 14.83 -5.31 -38.04
CA THR A 226 16.06 -6.06 -38.36
C THR A 226 17.31 -5.21 -38.48
N ARG A 227 17.20 -3.87 -38.36
CA ARG A 227 18.32 -2.96 -38.49
C ARG A 227 18.76 -2.36 -37.17
N GLU A 228 20.07 -2.31 -36.94
CA GLU A 228 20.63 -1.51 -35.87
C GLU A 228 20.34 -0.04 -36.14
N THR A 229 19.64 0.59 -35.19
CA THR A 229 19.28 2.01 -35.28
C THR A 229 19.98 2.76 -34.15
N SER A 230 20.68 3.84 -34.53
CA SER A 230 21.28 4.78 -33.59
C SER A 230 20.53 6.12 -33.59
N VAL A 231 20.55 6.81 -32.46
CA VAL A 231 19.95 8.14 -32.36
C VAL A 231 20.97 9.14 -32.97
N PHE A 232 20.60 9.76 -34.09
CA PHE A 232 21.43 10.75 -34.74
C PHE A 232 21.57 11.98 -33.85
N GLU A 233 20.47 12.47 -33.30
CA GLU A 233 20.46 13.64 -32.42
C GLU A 233 19.54 13.32 -31.21
N ARG A 234 20.01 13.66 -30.00
CA ARG A 234 19.19 13.48 -28.82
C ARG A 234 18.07 14.50 -28.80
N PRO A 235 16.83 14.14 -28.36
CA PRO A 235 15.70 15.06 -28.35
C PRO A 235 15.91 16.29 -27.45
N HIS A 236 16.92 16.26 -26.59
CA HIS A 236 17.27 17.35 -25.69
C HIS A 236 18.79 17.61 -25.79
N THR A 237 19.16 18.66 -26.46
CA THR A 237 20.56 19.14 -26.59
C THR A 237 20.96 19.96 -25.36
N GLU A 238 20.00 20.61 -24.71
CA GLU A 238 20.22 21.40 -23.50
C GLU A 238 19.53 20.77 -22.26
N ALA A 239 20.05 21.10 -21.09
CA ALA A 239 19.47 20.67 -19.84
C ALA A 239 18.12 21.36 -19.60
N ASN A 240 17.04 20.60 -19.67
CA ASN A 240 15.69 21.06 -19.36
C ASN A 240 15.11 20.31 -18.14
N TYR A 241 13.87 20.61 -17.75
CA TYR A 241 13.26 19.97 -16.60
C TYR A 241 13.16 18.44 -16.75
N ILE A 242 12.93 17.93 -17.98
CA ILE A 242 12.86 16.48 -18.23
C ILE A 242 14.21 15.82 -17.96
N THR A 243 15.30 16.42 -18.46
CA THR A 243 16.66 15.88 -18.28
C THR A 243 17.14 16.03 -16.83
N ARG A 244 16.72 17.07 -16.12
CA ARG A 244 17.09 17.31 -14.71
C ARG A 244 16.25 16.48 -13.74
N GLU A 245 14.93 16.41 -13.93
CA GLU A 245 14.00 15.83 -12.96
C GLU A 245 13.61 14.38 -13.29
N MET A 246 13.49 14.03 -14.59
CA MET A 246 13.04 12.69 -14.99
C MET A 246 14.17 11.72 -15.31
N ALA A 247 15.37 12.23 -15.62
CA ALA A 247 16.51 11.36 -15.89
C ALA A 247 17.07 10.69 -14.62
N PHE A 248 16.73 11.17 -13.43
CA PHE A 248 17.14 10.62 -12.12
C PHE A 248 18.65 10.31 -12.06
N VAL A 249 19.50 11.21 -12.54
CA VAL A 249 20.95 10.99 -12.69
C VAL A 249 21.58 10.58 -11.36
N VAL A 250 21.24 11.29 -10.27
CA VAL A 250 21.78 11.00 -8.93
C VAL A 250 21.32 9.62 -8.44
N ALA A 251 20.04 9.30 -8.59
CA ALA A 251 19.50 8.01 -8.17
C ALA A 251 20.11 6.84 -8.97
N ARG A 252 20.35 7.01 -10.27
CA ARG A 252 21.03 5.99 -11.09
C ARG A 252 22.47 5.79 -10.67
N ARG A 253 23.21 6.89 -10.41
CA ARG A 253 24.60 6.84 -9.95
C ARG A 253 24.75 6.13 -8.61
N HIS A 254 23.78 6.28 -7.72
CA HIS A 254 23.80 5.71 -6.37
C HIS A 254 22.83 4.55 -6.19
N ALA A 255 22.38 3.90 -7.28
CA ALA A 255 21.34 2.87 -7.24
C ALA A 255 21.64 1.73 -6.25
N SER A 256 22.88 1.21 -6.24
CA SER A 256 23.27 0.13 -5.31
C SER A 256 23.21 0.57 -3.85
N ALA A 257 23.74 1.76 -3.53
CA ALA A 257 23.71 2.28 -2.17
C ALA A 257 22.26 2.53 -1.70
N LEU A 258 21.39 3.07 -2.58
CA LEU A 258 19.98 3.27 -2.26
C LEU A 258 19.23 1.95 -2.05
N ARG A 259 19.54 0.90 -2.82
CA ARG A 259 18.97 -0.45 -2.64
C ARG A 259 19.38 -1.04 -1.31
N ILE A 260 20.67 -0.97 -0.94
CA ILE A 260 21.17 -1.43 0.36
C ILE A 260 20.50 -0.65 1.49
N ALA A 261 20.50 0.68 1.42
CA ALA A 261 19.86 1.52 2.42
C ALA A 261 18.37 1.19 2.58
N SER A 262 17.65 0.95 1.48
CA SER A 262 16.23 0.58 1.57
C SER A 262 16.01 -0.75 2.29
N VAL A 263 16.86 -1.76 2.05
CA VAL A 263 16.78 -3.06 2.74
C VAL A 263 17.07 -2.88 4.24
N LEU A 264 18.13 -2.15 4.59
CA LEU A 264 18.47 -1.89 5.99
C LEU A 264 17.35 -1.15 6.72
N LEU A 265 16.70 -0.20 6.07
CA LEU A 265 15.62 0.58 6.67
C LEU A 265 14.33 -0.23 6.90
N PHE A 266 13.90 -1.05 5.93
CA PHE A 266 12.65 -1.78 6.10
C PHE A 266 12.81 -3.11 6.82
N ALA A 267 13.95 -3.79 6.69
CA ALA A 267 14.16 -5.10 7.31
C ALA A 267 15.05 -5.07 8.56
N GLY A 268 15.87 -4.05 8.74
CA GLY A 268 16.76 -3.94 9.89
C GLY A 268 16.24 -3.04 11.02
N LEU A 269 15.59 -1.91 10.68
CA LEU A 269 15.17 -0.94 11.69
C LEU A 269 13.92 -1.37 12.49
N PRO A 270 12.89 -2.01 11.89
CA PRO A 270 11.66 -2.37 12.62
C PRO A 270 11.78 -3.64 13.47
N LEU A 271 12.86 -4.38 13.37
CA LEU A 271 13.10 -5.67 14.03
C LEU A 271 14.14 -5.55 15.13
#